data_d1e955e79f18e37a3f3710aace94a59d
#
_entry.id   d1e955e79f18e37a3f3710aace94a59d
#
_cell.length_a   1.000
_cell.length_b   1.000
_cell.length_c   1.000
_cell.angle_alpha   90.00
_cell.angle_beta   90.00
_cell.angle_gamma   90.00
#
_symmetry.space_group_name_H-M   'P 1'
#
loop_
_entity.id
_entity.type
_entity.pdbx_description
1 polymer ?
#
loop_
_entity_poly.entity_id
_entity_poly.type
_entity_poly.pdbx_seq_one_letter_code
_entity_poly.pdbx_strand_id
1 'polypeptide(L)'
;CVTRRQRQMCIRDRFSMAHYLATYRRDFNRVLKGYFYPCVLLAIFCSLIILEPDYGTAFLCGAVGGCLMFLAGVRLKFLIPTAFAALSLFSVAVYHDPIRLSRITSFLDVEGNRSDSAYQLWQGILAFGAGGIHGVGLGSGRQQMSFLPEAHTDFIFAIVGEELGF
;
A
#
# COMPACT_ATOMS: atom_id res chain seq x y z
N CYS A 1 -0.84 -10.54 6.38
CA CYS A 1 -1.03 -11.57 5.36
C CYS A 1 -2.30 -11.28 4.58
N VAL A 2 -2.16 -10.77 3.36
CA VAL A 2 -3.32 -10.51 2.47
C VAL A 2 -3.95 -11.85 2.13
N THR A 3 -5.17 -12.10 2.59
CA THR A 3 -5.85 -13.36 2.32
C THR A 3 -6.05 -13.53 0.80
N ARG A 4 -6.04 -14.78 0.32
CA ARG A 4 -6.27 -15.10 -1.10
C ARG A 4 -7.56 -14.46 -1.63
N ARG A 5 -8.59 -14.34 -0.79
CA ARG A 5 -9.88 -13.68 -1.12
C ARG A 5 -9.72 -12.17 -1.36
N GLN A 6 -8.97 -11.46 -0.52
CA GLN A 6 -8.72 -10.02 -0.68
C GLN A 6 -7.99 -9.72 -1.99
N ARG A 7 -6.96 -10.50 -2.31
CA ARG A 7 -6.21 -10.36 -3.56
C ARG A 7 -7.12 -10.56 -4.79
N GLN A 8 -8.00 -11.55 -4.75
CA GLN A 8 -8.97 -11.79 -5.84
C GLN A 8 -10.00 -10.67 -5.96
N MET A 9 -10.49 -10.11 -4.84
CA MET A 9 -11.40 -8.96 -4.85
C MET A 9 -10.75 -7.73 -5.47
N CYS A 10 -9.53 -7.38 -5.09
CA CYS A 10 -8.81 -6.23 -5.65
C CYS A 10 -8.53 -6.38 -7.15
N ILE A 11 -8.21 -7.58 -7.63
CA ILE A 11 -8.00 -7.84 -9.06
C ILE A 11 -9.31 -7.69 -9.82
N ARG A 12 -10.38 -8.29 -9.32
CA ARG A 12 -11.71 -8.26 -9.94
C ARG A 12 -12.28 -6.84 -10.01
N ASP A 13 -12.08 -6.06 -8.96
CA ASP A 13 -12.46 -4.64 -8.91
C ASP A 13 -11.77 -3.83 -10.01
N ARG A 14 -10.45 -3.95 -10.14
CA ARG A 14 -9.68 -3.25 -11.16
C ARG A 14 -10.12 -3.60 -12.58
N PHE A 15 -10.34 -4.88 -12.87
CA PHE A 15 -10.84 -5.31 -14.17
C PHE A 15 -12.26 -4.85 -14.45
N SER A 16 -13.16 -4.91 -13.46
CA SER A 16 -14.54 -4.43 -13.59
C SER A 16 -14.57 -2.94 -13.84
N MET A 17 -13.75 -2.17 -13.11
CA MET A 17 -13.65 -0.73 -13.24
C MET A 17 -13.04 -0.33 -14.58
N ALA A 18 -11.97 -0.99 -15.02
CA ALA A 18 -11.35 -0.75 -16.31
C ALA A 18 -12.32 -1.06 -17.47
N HIS A 19 -13.05 -2.18 -17.40
CA HIS A 19 -14.06 -2.56 -18.38
C HIS A 19 -15.20 -1.53 -18.43
N TYR A 20 -15.71 -1.11 -17.27
CA TYR A 20 -16.76 -0.09 -17.19
C TYR A 20 -16.29 1.23 -17.81
N LEU A 21 -15.11 1.71 -17.44
CA LEU A 21 -14.55 2.95 -17.95
C LEU A 21 -14.29 2.89 -19.47
N ALA A 22 -13.82 1.75 -19.97
CA ALA A 22 -13.62 1.55 -21.42
C ALA A 22 -14.94 1.57 -22.20
N THR A 23 -15.97 0.91 -21.67
CA THR A 23 -17.28 0.77 -22.35
C THR A 23 -18.04 2.10 -22.39
N TYR A 24 -18.01 2.88 -21.30
CA TYR A 24 -18.76 4.12 -21.18
C TYR A 24 -17.93 5.38 -21.48
N ARG A 25 -16.79 5.26 -22.15
CA ARG A 25 -15.88 6.38 -22.46
C ARG A 25 -16.54 7.57 -23.15
N ARG A 26 -17.59 7.37 -23.95
CA ARG A 26 -18.34 8.43 -24.65
C ARG A 26 -19.30 9.21 -23.75
N ASP A 27 -19.69 8.67 -22.61
CA ASP A 27 -20.65 9.26 -21.67
C ASP A 27 -20.01 10.05 -20.52
N PHE A 28 -18.68 10.23 -20.51
CA PHE A 28 -17.98 11.00 -19.45
C PHE A 28 -18.36 12.46 -19.34
N ASN A 29 -19.09 13.00 -20.33
CA ASN A 29 -19.70 14.32 -20.20
C ASN A 29 -20.91 14.36 -19.24
N ARG A 30 -21.48 13.20 -18.90
CA ARG A 30 -22.54 13.09 -17.90
C ARG A 30 -21.91 12.78 -16.55
N VAL A 31 -21.93 13.73 -15.64
CA VAL A 31 -21.35 13.67 -14.29
C VAL A 31 -21.79 12.41 -13.53
N LEU A 32 -23.06 12.02 -13.66
CA LEU A 32 -23.62 10.84 -12.97
C LEU A 32 -23.01 9.52 -13.45
N LYS A 33 -22.92 9.27 -14.76
CA LYS A 33 -22.44 7.97 -15.28
C LYS A 33 -20.92 7.92 -15.42
N GLY A 34 -20.28 9.03 -15.74
CA GLY A 34 -18.84 9.08 -15.98
C GLY A 34 -17.99 9.20 -14.70
N TYR A 35 -18.56 9.78 -13.64
CA TYR A 35 -17.82 10.05 -12.42
C TYR A 35 -18.43 9.40 -11.17
N PHE A 36 -19.73 9.65 -10.92
CA PHE A 36 -20.37 9.25 -9.67
C PHE A 36 -20.41 7.71 -9.50
N TYR A 37 -20.80 6.99 -10.54
CA TYR A 37 -20.91 5.53 -10.48
C TYR A 37 -19.57 4.82 -10.19
N PRO A 38 -18.46 5.09 -10.91
CA PRO A 38 -17.17 4.50 -10.58
C PRO A 38 -16.64 4.92 -9.19
N CYS A 39 -16.91 6.16 -8.74
CA CYS A 39 -16.57 6.60 -7.40
C CYS A 39 -17.31 5.81 -6.31
N VAL A 40 -18.61 5.62 -6.46
CA VAL A 40 -19.43 4.84 -5.50
C VAL A 40 -18.96 3.38 -5.47
N LEU A 41 -18.71 2.79 -6.62
CA LEU A 41 -18.23 1.41 -6.71
C LEU A 41 -16.87 1.27 -6.02
N LEU A 42 -15.92 2.16 -6.29
CA LEU A 42 -14.62 2.19 -5.62
C LEU A 42 -14.76 2.39 -4.10
N ALA A 43 -15.63 3.31 -3.67
CA ALA A 43 -15.89 3.55 -2.26
C ALA A 43 -16.46 2.31 -1.54
N ILE A 44 -17.38 1.58 -2.17
CA ILE A 44 -17.91 0.33 -1.63
C ILE A 44 -16.80 -0.71 -1.45
N PHE A 45 -15.95 -0.93 -2.46
CA PHE A 45 -14.84 -1.88 -2.35
C PHE A 45 -13.82 -1.47 -1.29
N CYS A 46 -13.41 -0.19 -1.26
CA CYS A 46 -12.50 0.31 -0.24
C CYS A 46 -13.10 0.16 1.18
N SER A 47 -14.39 0.44 1.36
CA SER A 47 -15.05 0.29 2.66
C SER A 47 -15.09 -1.17 3.12
N LEU A 48 -15.36 -2.11 2.23
CA LEU A 48 -15.34 -3.54 2.54
C LEU A 48 -13.93 -4.02 2.95
N ILE A 49 -12.88 -3.51 2.29
CA ILE A 49 -11.50 -3.85 2.65
C ILE A 49 -11.12 -3.24 4.01
N ILE A 50 -11.58 -2.02 4.31
CA ILE A 50 -11.36 -1.38 5.61
C ILE A 50 -12.03 -2.15 6.75
N LEU A 51 -13.18 -2.78 6.52
CA LEU A 51 -13.84 -3.66 7.49
C LEU A 51 -13.00 -4.90 7.83
N GLU A 52 -12.12 -5.35 6.94
CA GLU A 52 -11.16 -6.44 7.17
C GLU A 52 -9.82 -5.96 7.78
N PRO A 53 -9.78 -4.85 8.51
CA PRO A 53 -8.70 -3.94 8.94
C PRO A 53 -7.43 -3.92 8.07
N ASP A 54 -7.56 -4.01 6.75
CA ASP A 54 -6.45 -3.92 5.80
C ASP A 54 -6.42 -2.55 5.09
N TYR A 55 -5.89 -1.55 5.79
CA TYR A 55 -5.81 -0.18 5.27
C TYR A 55 -4.77 0.00 4.16
N GLY A 56 -3.70 -0.82 4.16
CA GLY A 56 -2.68 -0.77 3.11
C GLY A 56 -3.26 -1.13 1.75
N THR A 57 -3.99 -2.24 1.69
CA THR A 57 -4.65 -2.70 0.47
C THR A 57 -5.78 -1.75 0.06
N ALA A 58 -6.55 -1.20 1.01
CA ALA A 58 -7.58 -0.20 0.72
C ALA A 58 -6.99 1.07 0.10
N PHE A 59 -5.90 1.59 0.64
CA PHE A 59 -5.19 2.74 0.08
C PHE A 59 -4.68 2.47 -1.34
N LEU A 60 -4.06 1.31 -1.55
CA LEU A 60 -3.55 0.92 -2.87
C LEU A 60 -4.68 0.76 -3.91
N CYS A 61 -5.80 0.13 -3.52
CA CYS A 61 -6.98 0.02 -4.39
C CYS A 61 -7.56 1.39 -4.73
N GLY A 62 -7.67 2.28 -3.75
CA GLY A 62 -8.13 3.66 -3.96
C GLY A 62 -7.22 4.45 -4.89
N ALA A 63 -5.89 4.37 -4.70
CA ALA A 63 -4.91 5.03 -5.54
C ALA A 63 -4.96 4.54 -6.99
N VAL A 64 -4.98 3.21 -7.20
CA VAL A 64 -5.07 2.62 -8.55
C VAL A 64 -6.40 2.95 -9.21
N GLY A 65 -7.53 2.90 -8.47
CA GLY A 65 -8.83 3.30 -8.98
C GLY A 65 -8.87 4.77 -9.40
N GLY A 66 -8.29 5.65 -8.60
CA GLY A 66 -8.13 7.07 -8.93
C GLY A 66 -7.27 7.29 -10.19
N CYS A 67 -6.17 6.56 -10.33
CA CYS A 67 -5.34 6.59 -11.55
C CYS A 67 -6.12 6.12 -12.78
N LEU A 68 -6.91 5.05 -12.67
CA LEU A 68 -7.74 4.57 -13.78
C LEU A 68 -8.79 5.61 -14.19
N MET A 69 -9.43 6.29 -13.24
CA MET A 69 -10.37 7.37 -13.52
C MET A 69 -9.69 8.57 -14.19
N PHE A 70 -8.47 8.91 -13.77
CA PHE A 70 -7.67 9.95 -14.39
C PHE A 70 -7.32 9.60 -15.84
N LEU A 71 -6.83 8.38 -16.11
CA LEU A 71 -6.48 7.89 -17.44
C LEU A 71 -7.71 7.76 -18.35
N ALA A 72 -8.89 7.48 -17.78
CA ALA A 72 -10.14 7.46 -18.52
C ALA A 72 -10.59 8.84 -18.99
N GLY A 73 -9.99 9.93 -18.47
CA GLY A 73 -10.30 11.31 -18.87
C GLY A 73 -11.36 11.98 -18.01
N VAL A 74 -11.57 11.51 -16.78
CA VAL A 74 -12.44 12.21 -15.81
C VAL A 74 -11.86 13.59 -15.50
N ARG A 75 -12.71 14.60 -15.46
CA ARG A 75 -12.28 15.99 -15.22
C ARG A 75 -11.62 16.14 -13.85
N LEU A 76 -10.40 16.64 -13.81
CA LEU A 76 -9.61 16.84 -12.59
C LEU A 76 -10.34 17.66 -11.52
N LYS A 77 -11.19 18.58 -11.90
CA LYS A 77 -12.00 19.39 -10.97
C LYS A 77 -12.91 18.57 -10.04
N PHE A 78 -13.27 17.35 -10.44
CA PHE A 78 -14.03 16.42 -9.60
C PHE A 78 -13.11 15.43 -8.89
N LEU A 79 -12.03 14.99 -9.54
CA LEU A 79 -11.10 14.01 -9.02
C LEU A 79 -10.27 14.56 -7.84
N ILE A 80 -9.80 15.81 -7.93
CA ILE A 80 -9.00 16.43 -6.86
C ILE A 80 -9.76 16.53 -5.53
N PRO A 81 -10.99 17.10 -5.48
CA PRO A 81 -11.70 17.20 -4.20
C PRO A 81 -12.08 15.84 -3.61
N THR A 82 -12.40 14.83 -4.45
CA THR A 82 -12.67 13.48 -3.94
C THR A 82 -11.42 12.78 -3.44
N ALA A 83 -10.28 12.92 -4.12
CA ALA A 83 -9.02 12.40 -3.64
C ALA A 83 -8.64 13.04 -2.29
N PHE A 84 -8.86 14.35 -2.15
CA PHE A 84 -8.60 15.05 -0.89
C PHE A 84 -9.55 14.61 0.23
N ALA A 85 -10.84 14.44 -0.07
CA ALA A 85 -11.82 13.93 0.88
C ALA A 85 -11.52 12.48 1.30
N ALA A 86 -11.15 11.62 0.35
CA ALA A 86 -10.76 10.25 0.63
C ALA A 86 -9.48 10.18 1.50
N LEU A 87 -8.48 11.01 1.19
CA LEU A 87 -7.24 11.07 1.95
C LEU A 87 -7.47 11.61 3.38
N SER A 88 -8.31 12.62 3.55
CA SER A 88 -8.65 13.14 4.87
C SER A 88 -9.41 12.12 5.72
N LEU A 89 -10.38 11.42 5.13
CA LEU A 89 -11.12 10.34 5.82
C LEU A 89 -10.18 9.19 6.21
N PHE A 90 -9.27 8.81 5.31
CA PHE A 90 -8.26 7.79 5.57
C PHE A 90 -7.32 8.21 6.72
N SER A 91 -6.86 9.46 6.74
CA SER A 91 -6.01 10.01 7.80
C SER A 91 -6.71 9.98 9.16
N VAL A 92 -7.99 10.34 9.21
CA VAL A 92 -8.81 10.25 10.43
C VAL A 92 -8.93 8.80 10.90
N ALA A 93 -9.19 7.87 9.99
CA ALA A 93 -9.30 6.45 10.32
C ALA A 93 -7.98 5.89 10.89
N VAL A 94 -6.84 6.29 10.33
CA VAL A 94 -5.52 5.90 10.85
C VAL A 94 -5.23 6.54 12.20
N TYR A 95 -5.62 7.79 12.41
CA TYR A 95 -5.42 8.50 13.68
C TYR A 95 -6.20 7.88 14.84
N HIS A 96 -7.39 7.35 14.58
CA HIS A 96 -8.20 6.66 15.60
C HIS A 96 -7.67 5.27 15.98
N ASP A 97 -6.75 4.69 15.22
CA ASP A 97 -6.18 3.37 15.50
C ASP A 97 -4.76 3.51 16.10
N PRO A 98 -4.59 3.30 17.43
CA PRO A 98 -3.32 3.52 18.12
C PRO A 98 -2.19 2.61 17.60
N ILE A 99 -2.51 1.39 17.15
CA ILE A 99 -1.52 0.45 16.62
C ILE A 99 -0.90 0.98 15.32
N ARG A 100 -1.66 1.68 14.51
CA ARG A 100 -1.19 2.24 13.24
C ARG A 100 -0.47 3.54 13.41
N LEU A 101 -0.94 4.36 14.35
CA LEU A 101 -0.24 5.58 14.71
C LEU A 101 1.16 5.24 15.23
N SER A 102 1.28 4.19 16.06
CA SER A 102 2.58 3.74 16.55
C SER A 102 3.50 3.25 15.43
N ARG A 103 3.00 2.60 14.39
CA ARG A 103 3.80 2.21 13.21
C ARG A 103 4.33 3.41 12.44
N ILE A 104 3.53 4.46 12.28
CA ILE A 104 3.96 5.70 11.60
C ILE A 104 5.01 6.43 12.44
N THR A 105 4.80 6.56 13.73
CA THR A 105 5.77 7.21 14.64
C THR A 105 7.06 6.42 14.73
N SER A 106 7.00 5.10 14.74
CA SER A 106 8.18 4.23 14.72
C SER A 106 8.96 4.30 13.41
N PHE A 107 8.29 4.58 12.30
CA PHE A 107 8.96 4.81 11.02
C PHE A 107 9.71 6.15 10.99
N LEU A 108 9.22 7.17 11.69
CA LEU A 108 9.87 8.47 11.80
C LEU A 108 11.03 8.47 12.80
N ASP A 109 10.92 7.66 13.86
CA ASP A 109 11.97 7.50 14.89
C ASP A 109 12.30 6.01 15.08
N VAL A 110 13.09 5.48 14.13
CA VAL A 110 13.52 4.08 14.14
C VAL A 110 14.51 3.82 15.27
N GLU A 111 15.34 4.79 15.61
CA GLU A 111 16.34 4.66 16.66
C GLU A 111 15.74 4.57 18.06
N GLY A 112 14.72 5.36 18.34
CA GLY A 112 14.02 5.35 19.63
C GLY A 112 13.20 4.07 19.85
N ASN A 113 12.71 3.44 18.77
CA ASN A 113 11.80 2.29 18.83
C ASN A 113 12.44 0.95 18.37
N ARG A 114 13.78 0.81 18.50
CA ARG A 114 14.56 -0.35 18.03
C ARG A 114 14.11 -1.70 18.57
N SER A 115 13.61 -1.74 19.80
CA SER A 115 13.28 -2.99 20.50
C SER A 115 11.81 -3.39 20.39
N ASP A 116 10.98 -2.58 19.77
CA ASP A 116 9.52 -2.80 19.69
C ASP A 116 9.00 -2.66 18.27
N SER A 117 8.20 -1.66 18.00
CA SER A 117 7.46 -1.52 16.74
C SER A 117 8.33 -1.28 15.49
N ALA A 118 9.55 -0.75 15.65
CA ALA A 118 10.51 -0.54 14.57
C ALA A 118 11.58 -1.64 14.45
N TYR A 119 11.52 -2.70 15.25
CA TYR A 119 12.54 -3.76 15.28
C TYR A 119 12.85 -4.34 13.90
N GLN A 120 11.81 -4.70 13.14
CA GLN A 120 11.96 -5.22 11.79
C GLN A 120 12.69 -4.27 10.84
N LEU A 121 12.29 -3.00 10.87
CA LEU A 121 12.89 -1.97 10.02
C LEU A 121 14.34 -1.73 10.41
N TRP A 122 14.63 -1.68 11.73
CA TRP A 122 15.98 -1.53 12.25
C TRP A 122 16.90 -2.67 11.81
N GLN A 123 16.45 -3.92 11.94
CA GLN A 123 17.21 -5.08 11.47
C GLN A 123 17.44 -5.07 9.96
N GLY A 124 16.46 -4.61 9.17
CA GLY A 124 16.63 -4.41 7.74
C GLY A 124 17.70 -3.37 7.39
N ILE A 125 17.76 -2.25 8.12
CA ILE A 125 18.80 -1.23 7.95
C ILE A 125 20.18 -1.78 8.34
N LEU A 126 20.27 -2.55 9.42
CA LEU A 126 21.50 -3.23 9.83
C LEU A 126 21.99 -4.23 8.79
N ALA A 127 21.07 -4.97 8.14
CA ALA A 127 21.41 -5.88 7.05
C ALA A 127 22.10 -5.14 5.89
N PHE A 128 21.53 -4.01 5.44
CA PHE A 128 22.16 -3.16 4.43
C PHE A 128 23.51 -2.61 4.88
N GLY A 129 23.62 -2.17 6.14
CA GLY A 129 24.87 -1.68 6.70
C GLY A 129 25.97 -2.73 6.76
N ALA A 130 25.61 -3.98 7.07
CA ALA A 130 26.53 -5.12 7.10
C ALA A 130 27.00 -5.54 5.70
N GLY A 131 26.11 -5.48 4.70
CA GLY A 131 26.45 -5.82 3.31
C GLY A 131 27.38 -4.82 2.63
N GLY A 132 27.25 -3.52 2.93
CA GLY A 132 28.05 -2.48 2.28
C GLY A 132 27.95 -2.54 0.75
N ILE A 133 29.04 -2.17 0.04
CA ILE A 133 29.07 -2.14 -1.44
C ILE A 133 29.28 -3.54 -2.04
N HIS A 134 30.00 -4.42 -1.36
CA HIS A 134 30.44 -5.72 -1.93
C HIS A 134 29.63 -6.91 -1.41
N GLY A 135 28.81 -6.74 -0.37
CA GLY A 135 28.12 -7.81 0.32
C GLY A 135 29.02 -8.70 1.18
N VAL A 136 28.42 -9.48 2.04
CA VAL A 136 29.14 -10.47 2.89
C VAL A 136 29.31 -11.82 2.20
N GLY A 137 28.72 -12.01 1.03
CA GLY A 137 28.75 -13.26 0.26
C GLY A 137 27.44 -14.06 0.38
N LEU A 138 27.12 -14.79 -0.69
CA LEU A 138 25.92 -15.63 -0.77
C LEU A 138 25.90 -16.68 0.31
N GLY A 139 24.80 -16.75 1.08
CA GLY A 139 24.61 -17.70 2.17
C GLY A 139 25.37 -17.35 3.45
N SER A 140 26.10 -16.24 3.51
CA SER A 140 26.85 -15.78 4.68
C SER A 140 26.11 -14.72 5.50
N GLY A 141 24.88 -14.34 5.08
CA GLY A 141 24.02 -13.39 5.77
C GLY A 141 23.61 -13.89 7.14
N ARG A 142 23.77 -13.06 8.17
CA ARG A 142 23.41 -13.38 9.55
C ARG A 142 21.95 -13.04 9.86
N GLN A 143 21.40 -12.02 9.21
CA GLN A 143 20.06 -11.52 9.47
C GLN A 143 18.98 -12.55 9.06
N GLN A 144 19.26 -13.38 8.07
CA GLN A 144 18.36 -14.45 7.62
C GLN A 144 18.18 -15.55 8.68
N MET A 145 19.20 -15.83 9.52
CA MET A 145 19.19 -17.02 10.37
C MET A 145 18.28 -16.93 11.60
N SER A 146 18.05 -15.75 12.20
CA SER A 146 17.18 -15.65 13.40
C SER A 146 16.81 -14.22 13.82
N PHE A 147 17.32 -13.18 13.19
CA PHE A 147 17.13 -11.82 13.66
C PHE A 147 16.01 -11.05 12.93
N LEU A 148 15.69 -11.42 11.70
CA LEU A 148 14.71 -10.72 10.89
C LEU A 148 13.42 -11.53 10.78
N PRO A 149 12.32 -11.12 11.43
CA PRO A 149 11.00 -11.71 11.24
C PRO A 149 10.53 -11.52 9.78
N GLU A 150 9.82 -12.52 9.22
CA GLU A 150 9.28 -12.47 7.85
C GLU A 150 10.36 -12.13 6.78
N ALA A 151 11.58 -12.65 6.98
CA ALA A 151 12.72 -12.44 6.11
C ALA A 151 12.47 -12.85 4.64
N HIS A 152 11.62 -13.87 4.43
CA HIS A 152 11.33 -14.42 3.11
C HIS A 152 10.21 -13.70 2.34
N THR A 153 9.49 -12.77 2.97
CA THR A 153 8.36 -12.06 2.37
C THR A 153 8.61 -10.57 2.27
N ASP A 154 8.63 -9.88 3.41
CA ASP A 154 8.60 -8.43 3.45
C ASP A 154 10.01 -7.80 3.37
N PHE A 155 11.04 -8.54 3.81
CA PHE A 155 12.42 -8.05 3.90
C PHE A 155 13.44 -8.83 3.03
N ILE A 156 12.95 -9.48 1.98
CA ILE A 156 13.83 -10.21 1.07
C ILE A 156 14.91 -9.32 0.45
N PHE A 157 14.59 -8.05 0.18
CA PHE A 157 15.54 -7.10 -0.38
C PHE A 157 16.65 -6.71 0.60
N ALA A 158 16.36 -6.70 1.90
CA ALA A 158 17.37 -6.46 2.92
C ALA A 158 18.39 -7.61 2.98
N ILE A 159 17.95 -8.85 2.80
CA ILE A 159 18.84 -10.02 2.72
C ILE A 159 19.70 -9.97 1.46
N VAL A 160 19.09 -9.63 0.32
CA VAL A 160 19.83 -9.45 -0.94
C VAL A 160 20.90 -8.36 -0.78
N GLY A 161 20.58 -7.25 -0.12
CA GLY A 161 21.53 -6.17 0.17
C GLY A 161 22.64 -6.59 1.15
N GLU A 162 22.35 -7.47 2.12
CA GLU A 162 23.37 -8.04 3.01
C GLU A 162 24.34 -8.97 2.25
N GLU A 163 23.82 -9.84 1.41
CA GLU A 163 24.63 -10.88 0.75
C GLU A 163 25.38 -10.39 -0.50
N LEU A 164 24.74 -9.60 -1.33
CA LEU A 164 25.29 -9.12 -2.60
C LEU A 164 25.87 -7.70 -2.52
N GLY A 165 25.53 -6.95 -1.49
CA GLY A 165 25.87 -5.55 -1.36
C GLY A 165 24.89 -4.61 -2.09
N PHE A 166 25.21 -3.31 -2.06
CA PHE A 166 24.36 -2.24 -2.60
C PHE A 166 25.03 -1.48 -3.73
#